data_15ad9ab74203a4930ab609fad22170c3
#
_entry.id   15ad9ab74203a4930ab609fad22170c3
#
_cell.length_a   1.000
_cell.length_b   1.000
_cell.length_c   1.000
_cell.angle_alpha   90.00
_cell.angle_beta   90.00
_cell.angle_gamma   90.00
#
_symmetry.space_group_name_H-M   'P 1'
#
loop_
_entity.id
_entity.type
_entity.pdbx_description
1 polymer ?
#
loop_
_entity_poly.entity_id
_entity_poly.type
_entity_poly.pdbx_seq_one_letter_code
_entity_poly.pdbx_strand_id
1 'polypeptide(L)'
;VLSLSRLLGWQADLPDLNKGHSLLIVGSEQKSYALHVEEVLQPRDIVVKNLLPWLNLTQGISGACILANGAVAPVLDLLRILRNLENGLLTLDEKHTTKTDKTPQRVRILIVDDSLSNRKSLSLMVEQMGYQAITAVDGLEALQHLHGLPIALILTDLEMPRMNGLEMTQAIRIWPEKRHLPIIMITSRSTKKHRQMAQQAGVDAYLTKPVDYDTLNTQLYKWLKTQLAA
;
A
#
# COMPACT_ATOMS: atom_id res chain seq x y z
N VAL A 1 14.69 -15.47 -18.25
CA VAL A 1 15.27 -15.73 -16.92
C VAL A 1 15.00 -14.51 -16.06
N LEU A 2 14.46 -14.73 -14.87
CA LEU A 2 14.11 -13.68 -13.91
C LEU A 2 15.04 -13.77 -12.69
N SER A 3 15.52 -12.65 -12.16
CA SER A 3 16.25 -12.63 -10.89
C SER A 3 15.26 -12.58 -9.73
N LEU A 4 15.36 -13.52 -8.78
CA LEU A 4 14.49 -13.57 -7.60
C LEU A 4 14.66 -12.31 -6.72
N SER A 5 15.89 -11.82 -6.54
CA SER A 5 16.17 -10.60 -5.77
C SER A 5 15.49 -9.37 -6.38
N ARG A 6 15.48 -9.26 -7.72
CA ARG A 6 14.76 -8.17 -8.43
C ARG A 6 13.25 -8.29 -8.30
N LEU A 7 12.71 -9.52 -8.38
CA LEU A 7 11.27 -9.76 -8.18
C LEU A 7 10.80 -9.36 -6.78
N LEU A 8 11.68 -9.44 -5.79
CA LEU A 8 11.41 -9.04 -4.40
C LEU A 8 11.72 -7.57 -4.11
N GLY A 9 12.17 -6.80 -5.12
CA GLY A 9 12.54 -5.40 -4.96
C GLY A 9 13.83 -5.19 -4.14
N TRP A 10 14.65 -6.23 -3.99
CA TRP A 10 15.93 -6.10 -3.29
C TRP A 10 17.00 -5.58 -4.25
N GLN A 11 17.78 -4.62 -3.79
CA GLN A 11 18.96 -4.18 -4.51
C GLN A 11 19.99 -5.32 -4.42
N ALA A 12 20.14 -6.06 -5.51
CA ALA A 12 21.21 -7.00 -5.69
C ALA A 12 22.09 -6.51 -6.83
N ASP A 13 23.39 -6.57 -6.64
CA ASP A 13 24.35 -6.39 -7.73
C ASP A 13 24.04 -7.36 -8.85
N LEU A 14 24.36 -6.94 -10.09
CA LEU A 14 24.22 -7.84 -11.22
C LEU A 14 25.01 -9.13 -10.93
N PRO A 15 24.42 -10.31 -11.20
CA PRO A 15 25.13 -11.57 -10.96
C PRO A 15 26.45 -11.57 -11.73
N ASP A 16 27.54 -11.89 -11.03
CA ASP A 16 28.82 -12.12 -11.64
C ASP A 16 28.74 -13.38 -12.50
N LEU A 17 28.64 -13.20 -13.81
CA LEU A 17 28.48 -14.29 -14.79
C LEU A 17 29.60 -15.33 -14.76
N ASN A 18 30.70 -15.06 -14.05
CA ASN A 18 31.82 -15.97 -13.89
C ASN A 18 31.66 -16.94 -12.70
N LYS A 19 30.64 -16.71 -11.85
CA LYS A 19 30.31 -17.64 -10.75
C LYS A 19 29.18 -18.57 -11.20
N GLY A 20 29.27 -19.84 -10.83
CA GLY A 20 28.20 -20.81 -11.08
C GLY A 20 26.88 -20.33 -10.46
N HIS A 21 25.85 -20.25 -11.26
CA HIS A 21 24.52 -19.81 -10.86
C HIS A 21 23.52 -20.95 -10.93
N SER A 22 22.59 -20.98 -9.99
CA SER A 22 21.50 -21.94 -9.97
C SER A 22 20.26 -21.35 -10.58
N LEU A 23 19.55 -22.14 -11.41
CA LEU A 23 18.28 -21.77 -11.97
C LEU A 23 17.18 -22.66 -11.39
N LEU A 24 16.18 -22.05 -10.79
CA LEU A 24 14.98 -22.73 -10.30
C LEU A 24 13.88 -22.55 -11.36
N ILE A 25 13.40 -23.69 -11.91
CA ILE A 25 12.28 -23.65 -12.86
C ILE A 25 10.96 -23.74 -12.09
N VAL A 26 10.13 -22.71 -12.24
CA VAL A 26 8.83 -22.61 -11.60
C VAL A 26 7.76 -22.32 -12.63
N GLY A 27 6.65 -23.04 -12.58
CA GLY A 27 5.57 -22.78 -13.52
C GLY A 27 4.42 -23.75 -13.43
N SER A 28 3.47 -23.57 -14.34
CA SER A 28 2.33 -24.47 -14.57
C SER A 28 2.55 -25.24 -15.88
N GLU A 29 1.62 -26.13 -16.24
CA GLU A 29 1.67 -26.88 -17.50
C GLU A 29 1.73 -26.01 -18.77
N GLN A 30 1.28 -24.76 -18.66
CA GLN A 30 1.18 -23.83 -19.81
C GLN A 30 2.34 -22.83 -19.89
N LYS A 31 2.99 -22.50 -18.78
CA LYS A 31 4.09 -21.51 -18.74
C LYS A 31 5.10 -21.87 -17.65
N SER A 32 6.38 -21.81 -18.00
CA SER A 32 7.49 -22.02 -17.07
C SER A 32 8.42 -20.82 -17.07
N TYR A 33 8.90 -20.47 -15.88
CA TYR A 33 9.83 -19.38 -15.64
C TYR A 33 11.12 -19.93 -15.03
N ALA A 34 12.26 -19.45 -15.51
CA ALA A 34 13.55 -19.74 -14.90
C ALA A 34 13.91 -18.59 -13.94
N LEU A 35 13.97 -18.87 -12.64
CA LEU A 35 14.37 -17.94 -11.62
C LEU A 35 15.85 -18.13 -11.32
N HIS A 36 16.62 -17.05 -11.45
CA HIS A 36 18.01 -17.02 -11.01
C HIS A 36 18.07 -16.89 -9.49
N VAL A 37 18.77 -17.81 -8.85
CA VAL A 37 19.06 -17.83 -7.40
C VAL A 37 20.55 -18.01 -7.18
N GLU A 38 21.07 -17.48 -6.07
CA GLU A 38 22.49 -17.57 -5.75
C GLU A 38 22.89 -19.01 -5.46
N GLU A 39 22.08 -19.71 -4.65
CA GLU A 39 22.35 -21.08 -4.23
C GLU A 39 21.04 -21.84 -3.98
N VAL A 40 21.04 -23.12 -4.29
CA VAL A 40 19.96 -24.05 -3.92
C VAL A 40 20.47 -24.94 -2.79
N LEU A 41 19.91 -24.77 -1.61
CA LEU A 41 20.24 -25.58 -0.43
C LEU A 41 19.50 -26.91 -0.44
N GLN A 42 19.97 -27.86 0.40
CA GLN A 42 19.30 -29.15 0.56
C GLN A 42 17.88 -28.95 1.11
N PRO A 43 16.92 -29.77 0.67
CA PRO A 43 15.55 -29.76 1.20
C PRO A 43 15.56 -30.00 2.72
N ARG A 44 14.70 -29.27 3.42
CA ARG A 44 14.52 -29.38 4.88
C ARG A 44 13.06 -29.23 5.24
N ASP A 45 12.65 -29.91 6.28
CA ASP A 45 11.35 -29.67 6.90
C ASP A 45 11.41 -28.33 7.66
N ILE A 46 10.45 -27.46 7.39
CA ILE A 46 10.35 -26.15 8.05
C ILE A 46 8.97 -25.98 8.67
N VAL A 47 8.92 -25.33 9.82
CA VAL A 47 7.66 -24.89 10.43
C VAL A 47 7.38 -23.46 9.95
N VAL A 48 6.38 -23.34 9.10
CA VAL A 48 5.94 -22.03 8.59
C VAL A 48 5.00 -21.40 9.60
N LYS A 49 5.36 -20.20 10.08
CA LYS A 49 4.49 -19.35 10.87
C LYS A 49 3.81 -18.34 9.95
N ASN A 50 2.49 -18.31 9.99
CA ASN A 50 1.74 -17.29 9.28
C ASN A 50 2.11 -15.93 9.84
N LEU A 51 2.46 -15.01 8.95
CA LEU A 51 2.65 -13.63 9.31
C LEU A 51 1.28 -13.01 9.60
N LEU A 52 1.24 -12.11 10.57
CA LEU A 52 0.05 -11.32 10.83
C LEU A 52 -0.37 -10.58 9.55
N PRO A 53 -1.67 -10.38 9.28
CA PRO A 53 -2.15 -9.78 8.03
C PRO A 53 -1.46 -8.47 7.65
N TRP A 54 -1.05 -7.69 8.65
CA TRP A 54 -0.32 -6.44 8.48
C TRP A 54 1.17 -6.59 8.16
N LEU A 55 1.74 -7.80 8.30
CA LEU A 55 3.14 -8.13 7.96
C LEU A 55 3.26 -8.76 6.55
N ASN A 56 2.18 -9.02 5.86
CA ASN A 56 2.17 -9.44 4.46
C ASN A 56 2.58 -8.27 3.53
N LEU A 57 3.66 -7.58 3.89
CA LEU A 57 4.13 -6.32 3.29
C LEU A 57 4.70 -6.48 1.88
N THR A 58 4.95 -7.70 1.43
CA THR A 58 5.47 -7.96 0.09
C THR A 58 4.56 -8.91 -0.66
N GLN A 59 4.17 -8.52 -1.86
CA GLN A 59 3.37 -9.34 -2.75
C GLN A 59 4.12 -10.65 -3.03
N GLY A 60 3.71 -11.74 -2.34
CA GLY A 60 4.29 -13.07 -2.55
C GLY A 60 4.99 -13.71 -1.36
N ILE A 61 5.00 -13.09 -0.17
CA ILE A 61 5.40 -13.77 1.07
C ILE A 61 4.17 -14.46 1.68
N SER A 62 4.25 -15.78 1.91
CA SER A 62 3.17 -16.58 2.51
C SER A 62 3.37 -16.80 4.01
N GLY A 63 4.58 -16.58 4.52
CA GLY A 63 4.91 -16.80 5.92
C GLY A 63 6.38 -16.56 6.23
N ALA A 64 6.81 -16.93 7.41
CA ALA A 64 8.23 -16.97 7.79
C ALA A 64 8.55 -18.27 8.53
N CYS A 65 9.78 -18.73 8.43
CA CYS A 65 10.30 -19.86 9.21
C CYS A 65 11.57 -19.43 9.96
N ILE A 66 11.88 -20.16 11.01
CA ILE A 66 13.14 -20.00 11.76
C ILE A 66 14.08 -21.11 11.30
N LEU A 67 15.25 -20.74 10.79
CA LEU A 67 16.28 -21.66 10.36
C LEU A 67 17.03 -22.24 11.58
N ALA A 68 17.77 -23.33 11.37
CA ALA A 68 18.52 -24.00 12.44
C ALA A 68 19.57 -23.10 13.14
N ASN A 69 20.06 -22.07 12.46
CA ASN A 69 20.98 -21.06 13.01
C ASN A 69 20.26 -19.92 13.76
N GLY A 70 18.91 -20.01 13.93
CA GLY A 70 18.11 -18.97 14.57
C GLY A 70 17.72 -17.79 13.67
N ALA A 71 18.19 -17.76 12.43
CA ALA A 71 17.80 -16.70 11.48
C ALA A 71 16.35 -16.88 11.02
N VAL A 72 15.65 -15.76 10.79
CA VAL A 72 14.30 -15.74 10.24
C VAL A 72 14.40 -15.65 8.72
N ALA A 73 13.76 -16.59 8.03
CA ALA A 73 13.69 -16.60 6.57
C ALA A 73 12.23 -16.44 6.10
N PRO A 74 11.95 -15.58 5.10
CA PRO A 74 10.62 -15.48 4.51
C PRO A 74 10.31 -16.73 3.67
N VAL A 75 9.06 -17.15 3.70
CA VAL A 75 8.53 -18.22 2.83
C VAL A 75 7.77 -17.59 1.69
N LEU A 76 8.23 -17.84 0.46
CA LEU A 76 7.70 -17.21 -0.75
C LEU A 76 6.66 -18.09 -1.42
N ASP A 77 5.56 -17.49 -1.88
CA ASP A 77 4.62 -18.08 -2.83
C ASP A 77 5.01 -17.63 -4.26
N LEU A 78 5.87 -18.41 -4.88
CA LEU A 78 6.41 -18.09 -6.21
C LEU A 78 5.31 -18.07 -7.29
N LEU A 79 4.28 -18.89 -7.19
CA LEU A 79 3.17 -18.90 -8.14
C LEU A 79 2.34 -17.62 -8.04
N ARG A 80 2.17 -17.08 -6.84
CA ARG A 80 1.51 -15.81 -6.60
C ARG A 80 2.35 -14.64 -7.14
N ILE A 81 3.66 -14.66 -6.92
CA ILE A 81 4.61 -13.66 -7.45
C ILE A 81 4.54 -13.64 -8.98
N LEU A 82 4.59 -14.81 -9.64
CA LEU A 82 4.54 -14.90 -11.10
C LEU A 82 3.20 -14.45 -11.67
N ARG A 83 2.07 -14.80 -11.03
CA ARG A 83 0.75 -14.28 -11.41
C ARG A 83 0.65 -12.76 -11.31
N ASN A 84 1.21 -12.17 -10.27
CA ASN A 84 1.22 -10.72 -10.09
C ASN A 84 2.09 -10.04 -11.17
N LEU A 85 3.19 -10.67 -11.58
CA LEU A 85 4.01 -10.21 -12.70
C LEU A 85 3.24 -10.25 -14.03
N GLU A 86 2.53 -11.33 -14.31
CA GLU A 86 1.71 -11.49 -15.52
C GLU A 86 0.57 -10.46 -15.58
N ASN A 87 -0.02 -10.14 -14.46
CA ASN A 87 -1.10 -9.16 -14.34
C ASN A 87 -0.61 -7.69 -14.33
N GLY A 88 0.71 -7.46 -14.49
CA GLY A 88 1.29 -6.11 -14.47
C GLY A 88 1.28 -5.45 -13.09
N LEU A 89 1.01 -6.21 -12.03
CA LEU A 89 1.04 -5.74 -10.64
C LEU A 89 2.48 -5.69 -10.08
N LEU A 90 3.42 -6.38 -10.74
CA LEU A 90 4.85 -6.33 -10.51
C LEU A 90 5.53 -5.92 -11.81
N THR A 91 6.26 -4.83 -11.82
CA THR A 91 7.09 -4.42 -12.96
C THR A 91 8.54 -4.81 -12.69
N LEU A 92 9.16 -5.49 -13.65
CA LEU A 92 10.61 -5.68 -13.68
C LEU A 92 11.22 -4.36 -14.16
N ASP A 93 11.72 -3.55 -13.25
CA ASP A 93 12.47 -2.34 -13.63
C ASP A 93 13.78 -2.73 -14.33
N GLU A 94 13.74 -2.73 -15.65
CA GLU A 94 14.91 -2.90 -16.54
C GLU A 94 15.67 -1.59 -16.76
N LYS A 95 15.79 -0.69 -15.84
CA LYS A 95 16.71 0.46 -15.98
C LYS A 95 16.92 1.22 -14.68
N HIS A 96 17.94 0.87 -13.93
CA HIS A 96 18.70 1.89 -13.22
C HIS A 96 19.97 2.22 -14.01
N THR A 97 19.83 2.99 -15.08
CA THR A 97 20.87 3.88 -15.56
C THR A 97 20.50 5.28 -15.11
N THR A 98 21.37 5.84 -14.26
CA THR A 98 21.45 7.26 -13.91
C THR A 98 20.88 8.18 -14.97
N LYS A 99 19.74 8.85 -14.65
CA LYS A 99 19.46 10.25 -15.04
C LYS A 99 18.16 10.74 -14.41
N THR A 100 18.32 11.79 -13.61
CA THR A 100 17.35 12.88 -13.33
C THR A 100 15.87 12.53 -13.17
N ASP A 101 15.41 12.64 -11.91
CA ASP A 101 14.08 13.05 -11.47
C ASP A 101 12.96 13.08 -12.53
N LYS A 102 12.27 11.96 -12.67
CA LYS A 102 10.82 11.88 -12.87
C LYS A 102 10.38 10.51 -12.39
N THR A 103 10.42 10.28 -11.08
CA THR A 103 9.65 9.21 -10.45
C THR A 103 8.18 9.43 -10.84
N PRO A 104 7.44 8.44 -11.36
CA PRO A 104 6.00 8.59 -11.49
C PRO A 104 5.49 8.98 -10.10
N GLN A 105 4.94 10.18 -10.01
CA GLN A 105 4.53 10.78 -8.75
C GLN A 105 3.42 9.90 -8.17
N ARG A 106 3.76 9.03 -7.18
CA ARG A 106 2.77 8.15 -6.55
C ARG A 106 1.61 9.00 -6.06
N VAL A 107 0.41 8.57 -6.36
CA VAL A 107 -0.81 9.23 -5.90
C VAL A 107 -0.76 9.32 -4.37
N ARG A 108 -0.86 10.55 -3.83
CA ARG A 108 -0.76 10.81 -2.39
C ARG A 108 -2.14 10.79 -1.75
N ILE A 109 -2.27 10.01 -0.68
CA ILE A 109 -3.47 9.93 0.15
C ILE A 109 -3.13 10.50 1.51
N LEU A 110 -3.91 11.49 1.97
CA LEU A 110 -3.76 12.09 3.28
C LEU A 110 -4.63 11.34 4.30
N ILE A 111 -4.01 10.87 5.37
CA ILE A 111 -4.64 10.11 6.46
C ILE A 111 -4.64 10.99 7.71
N VAL A 112 -5.82 11.31 8.22
CA VAL A 112 -6.02 12.23 9.33
C VAL A 112 -6.74 11.51 10.47
N ASP A 113 -6.05 11.25 11.56
CA ASP A 113 -6.58 10.53 12.74
C ASP A 113 -5.69 10.86 13.94
N ASP A 114 -6.22 11.12 15.11
CA ASP A 114 -5.45 11.47 16.30
C ASP A 114 -4.73 10.25 16.89
N SER A 115 -5.23 9.04 16.66
CA SER A 115 -4.65 7.77 17.09
C SER A 115 -3.46 7.37 16.21
N LEU A 116 -2.27 7.30 16.79
CA LEU A 116 -1.07 6.81 16.11
C LEU A 116 -1.24 5.40 15.54
N SER A 117 -1.93 4.53 16.27
CA SER A 117 -2.19 3.13 15.83
C SER A 117 -3.06 3.09 14.58
N ASN A 118 -4.13 3.89 14.54
CA ASN A 118 -5.01 3.97 13.38
C ASN A 118 -4.27 4.55 12.18
N ARG A 119 -3.53 5.66 12.37
CA ARG A 119 -2.71 6.25 11.29
C ARG A 119 -1.73 5.25 10.70
N LYS A 120 -0.99 4.51 11.55
CA LYS A 120 -0.04 3.48 11.08
C LYS A 120 -0.74 2.35 10.32
N SER A 121 -1.87 1.85 10.84
CA SER A 121 -2.63 0.78 10.20
C SER A 121 -3.14 1.20 8.82
N LEU A 122 -3.77 2.39 8.71
CA LEU A 122 -4.27 2.93 7.45
C LEU A 122 -3.13 3.24 6.47
N SER A 123 -2.00 3.79 6.95
CA SER A 123 -0.83 4.06 6.11
C SER A 123 -0.30 2.77 5.48
N LEU A 124 -0.16 1.71 6.26
CA LEU A 124 0.28 0.41 5.74
C LEU A 124 -0.66 -0.13 4.67
N MET A 125 -1.99 -0.07 4.88
CA MET A 125 -2.97 -0.51 3.89
C MET A 125 -2.85 0.31 2.59
N VAL A 126 -2.77 1.63 2.70
CA VAL A 126 -2.65 2.57 1.58
C VAL A 126 -1.36 2.34 0.79
N GLU A 127 -0.24 2.13 1.48
CA GLU A 127 1.06 1.84 0.86
C GLU A 127 1.08 0.47 0.17
N GLN A 128 0.43 -0.54 0.75
CA GLN A 128 0.24 -1.86 0.12
C GLN A 128 -0.57 -1.80 -1.18
N MET A 129 -1.47 -0.84 -1.30
CA MET A 129 -2.24 -0.57 -2.52
C MET A 129 -1.45 0.23 -3.56
N GLY A 130 -0.18 0.56 -3.29
CA GLY A 130 0.72 1.27 -4.21
C GLY A 130 0.64 2.80 -4.14
N TYR A 131 -0.11 3.37 -3.20
CA TYR A 131 -0.21 4.81 -2.97
C TYR A 131 0.85 5.30 -1.99
N GLN A 132 1.06 6.61 -1.93
CA GLN A 132 1.90 7.26 -0.92
C GLN A 132 1.03 7.78 0.23
N ALA A 133 1.24 7.30 1.44
CA ALA A 133 0.55 7.80 2.62
C ALA A 133 1.24 9.07 3.15
N ILE A 134 0.44 10.11 3.38
CA ILE A 134 0.81 11.32 4.13
C ILE A 134 -0.05 11.32 5.37
N THR A 135 0.47 11.65 6.54
CA THR A 135 -0.28 11.57 7.79
C THR A 135 -0.40 12.93 8.46
N ALA A 136 -1.53 13.15 9.13
CA ALA A 136 -1.78 14.31 9.99
C ALA A 136 -2.50 13.85 11.26
N VAL A 137 -2.28 14.54 12.38
CA VAL A 137 -2.88 14.20 13.68
C VAL A 137 -4.25 14.83 13.87
N ASP A 138 -4.59 15.87 13.10
CA ASP A 138 -5.88 16.56 13.15
C ASP A 138 -6.14 17.38 11.88
N GLY A 139 -7.30 18.04 11.83
CA GLY A 139 -7.73 18.83 10.68
C GLY A 139 -6.84 20.04 10.37
N LEU A 140 -6.24 20.67 11.38
CA LEU A 140 -5.36 21.84 11.14
C LEU A 140 -4.07 21.44 10.43
N GLU A 141 -3.42 20.37 10.89
CA GLU A 141 -2.23 19.83 10.22
C GLU A 141 -2.56 19.34 8.82
N ALA A 142 -3.73 18.70 8.64
CA ALA A 142 -4.22 18.27 7.33
C ALA A 142 -4.34 19.44 6.35
N LEU A 143 -4.92 20.56 6.77
CA LEU A 143 -5.03 21.76 5.92
C LEU A 143 -3.65 22.32 5.54
N GLN A 144 -2.67 22.29 6.45
CA GLN A 144 -1.29 22.69 6.14
C GLN A 144 -0.67 21.84 5.03
N HIS A 145 -0.86 20.51 5.08
CA HIS A 145 -0.39 19.59 4.04
C HIS A 145 -1.05 19.87 2.69
N LEU A 146 -2.33 20.24 2.66
CA LEU A 146 -3.08 20.56 1.45
C LEU A 146 -2.57 21.83 0.74
N HIS A 147 -1.94 22.79 1.46
CA HIS A 147 -1.30 23.96 0.86
C HIS A 147 -0.02 23.61 0.09
N GLY A 148 0.75 22.63 0.58
CA GLY A 148 2.09 22.33 0.06
C GLY A 148 2.19 21.09 -0.83
N LEU A 149 1.22 20.17 -0.76
CA LEU A 149 1.31 18.85 -1.39
C LEU A 149 0.13 18.57 -2.32
N PRO A 150 0.36 17.97 -3.49
CA PRO A 150 -0.69 17.45 -4.34
C PRO A 150 -1.27 16.16 -3.71
N ILE A 151 -2.36 16.31 -2.97
CA ILE A 151 -3.12 15.21 -2.37
C ILE A 151 -4.28 14.85 -3.32
N ALA A 152 -4.48 13.55 -3.54
CA ALA A 152 -5.53 13.06 -4.42
C ALA A 152 -6.80 12.59 -3.67
N LEU A 153 -6.68 12.23 -2.39
CA LEU A 153 -7.79 11.76 -1.57
C LEU A 153 -7.45 11.91 -0.08
N ILE A 154 -8.47 12.15 0.74
CA ILE A 154 -8.34 12.23 2.20
C ILE A 154 -9.11 11.08 2.86
N LEU A 155 -8.45 10.39 3.80
CA LEU A 155 -9.05 9.50 4.78
C LEU A 155 -9.04 10.24 6.13
N THR A 156 -10.19 10.46 6.76
CA THR A 156 -10.25 11.24 8.01
C THR A 156 -11.08 10.55 9.09
N ASP A 157 -10.65 10.64 10.34
CA ASP A 157 -11.55 10.37 11.46
C ASP A 157 -12.54 11.53 11.64
N LEU A 158 -13.61 11.25 12.34
CA LEU A 158 -14.62 12.23 12.74
C LEU A 158 -14.14 13.06 13.95
N GLU A 159 -13.66 12.39 14.99
CA GLU A 159 -13.32 13.00 16.29
C GLU A 159 -11.81 13.15 16.41
N MET A 160 -11.33 14.39 16.39
CA MET A 160 -9.92 14.74 16.54
C MET A 160 -9.81 16.05 17.33
N PRO A 161 -8.67 16.27 18.02
CA PRO A 161 -8.43 17.52 18.74
C PRO A 161 -8.29 18.70 17.77
N ARG A 162 -8.38 19.92 18.27
CA ARG A 162 -8.21 21.21 17.59
C ARG A 162 -9.20 21.44 16.43
N MET A 163 -9.26 20.58 15.45
CA MET A 163 -10.20 20.62 14.32
C MET A 163 -10.64 19.19 13.98
N ASN A 164 -11.93 18.92 14.11
CA ASN A 164 -12.51 17.62 13.81
C ASN A 164 -12.69 17.40 12.30
N GLY A 165 -13.02 16.15 11.90
CA GLY A 165 -13.14 15.79 10.48
C GLY A 165 -14.29 16.50 9.74
N LEU A 166 -15.37 16.90 10.43
CA LEU A 166 -16.47 17.65 9.80
C LEU A 166 -16.05 19.10 9.53
N GLU A 167 -15.46 19.76 10.51
CA GLU A 167 -14.95 21.14 10.37
C GLU A 167 -13.89 21.23 9.27
N MET A 168 -12.95 20.28 9.24
CA MET A 168 -11.95 20.18 8.18
C MET A 168 -12.61 19.99 6.80
N THR A 169 -13.59 19.09 6.70
CA THR A 169 -14.31 18.86 5.44
C THR A 169 -15.00 20.13 4.96
N GLN A 170 -15.74 20.84 5.83
CA GLN A 170 -16.39 22.10 5.49
C GLN A 170 -15.39 23.15 5.02
N ALA A 171 -14.24 23.29 5.69
CA ALA A 171 -13.17 24.20 5.28
C ALA A 171 -12.64 23.86 3.89
N ILE A 172 -12.45 22.59 3.57
CA ILE A 172 -11.99 22.13 2.24
C ILE A 172 -13.05 22.42 1.16
N ARG A 173 -14.34 22.23 1.45
CA ARG A 173 -15.44 22.45 0.48
C ARG A 173 -15.61 23.92 0.09
N ILE A 174 -15.22 24.85 0.96
CA ILE A 174 -15.22 26.29 0.66
C ILE A 174 -14.00 26.66 -0.20
N TRP A 175 -12.94 25.87 -0.20
CA TRP A 175 -11.70 26.15 -0.92
C TRP A 175 -11.84 25.82 -2.42
N PRO A 176 -11.84 26.81 -3.33
CA PRO A 176 -12.20 26.61 -4.74
C PRO A 176 -11.39 25.53 -5.46
N GLU A 177 -10.07 25.48 -5.16
CA GLU A 177 -9.12 24.56 -5.80
C GLU A 177 -9.20 23.12 -5.25
N LYS A 178 -9.75 22.94 -4.04
CA LYS A 178 -9.77 21.66 -3.32
C LYS A 178 -11.18 21.12 -3.06
N ARG A 179 -12.22 21.87 -3.37
CA ARG A 179 -13.62 21.50 -3.09
C ARG A 179 -14.06 20.15 -3.67
N HIS A 180 -13.38 19.70 -4.74
CA HIS A 180 -13.67 18.43 -5.42
C HIS A 180 -12.80 17.26 -4.91
N LEU A 181 -11.89 17.53 -3.95
CA LEU A 181 -11.02 16.50 -3.40
C LEU A 181 -11.87 15.44 -2.67
N PRO A 182 -11.78 14.14 -3.03
CA PRO A 182 -12.52 13.09 -2.36
C PRO A 182 -12.14 12.98 -0.89
N ILE A 183 -13.15 12.93 -0.02
CA ILE A 183 -13.00 12.79 1.43
C ILE A 183 -13.80 11.58 1.90
N ILE A 184 -13.12 10.59 2.42
CA ILE A 184 -13.69 9.38 3.01
C ILE A 184 -13.54 9.47 4.53
N MET A 185 -14.65 9.46 5.25
CA MET A 185 -14.63 9.45 6.72
C MET A 185 -14.58 8.01 7.24
N ILE A 186 -13.67 7.72 8.16
CA ILE A 186 -13.45 6.41 8.79
C ILE A 186 -13.54 6.58 10.30
N THR A 187 -14.62 6.18 10.92
CA THR A 187 -14.88 6.46 12.34
C THR A 187 -15.58 5.32 13.07
N SER A 188 -15.44 5.25 14.38
CA SER A 188 -16.20 4.32 15.25
C SER A 188 -17.67 4.73 15.43
N ARG A 189 -18.05 5.96 15.07
CA ARG A 189 -19.42 6.45 15.18
C ARG A 189 -20.28 5.97 14.00
N SER A 190 -21.26 5.08 14.27
CA SER A 190 -22.08 4.44 13.22
C SER A 190 -23.53 4.92 13.15
N THR A 191 -23.93 5.92 13.97
CA THR A 191 -25.33 6.36 14.04
C THR A 191 -25.79 7.10 12.78
N LYS A 192 -27.09 6.99 12.45
CA LYS A 192 -27.69 7.72 11.32
C LYS A 192 -27.43 9.23 11.40
N LYS A 193 -27.44 9.79 12.61
CA LYS A 193 -27.19 11.22 12.84
C LYS A 193 -25.78 11.62 12.37
N HIS A 194 -24.76 10.85 12.76
CA HIS A 194 -23.37 11.16 12.35
C HIS A 194 -23.19 11.04 10.82
N ARG A 195 -23.80 10.05 10.18
CA ARG A 195 -23.77 9.91 8.71
C ARG A 195 -24.45 11.11 8.02
N GLN A 196 -25.58 11.60 8.54
CA GLN A 196 -26.25 12.79 8.00
C GLN A 196 -25.39 14.04 8.16
N MET A 197 -24.77 14.24 9.32
CA MET A 197 -23.85 15.36 9.54
C MET A 197 -22.64 15.31 8.59
N ALA A 198 -22.06 14.14 8.39
CA ALA A 198 -20.95 13.95 7.45
C ALA A 198 -21.36 14.27 6.00
N GLN A 199 -22.55 13.82 5.59
CA GLN A 199 -23.10 14.11 4.25
C GLN A 199 -23.34 15.62 4.07
N GLN A 200 -23.91 16.29 5.09
CA GLN A 200 -24.15 17.75 5.06
C GLN A 200 -22.82 18.54 5.03
N ALA A 201 -21.78 18.04 5.68
CA ALA A 201 -20.45 18.63 5.62
C ALA A 201 -19.75 18.43 4.25
N GLY A 202 -20.27 17.53 3.40
CA GLY A 202 -19.72 17.24 2.08
C GLY A 202 -18.74 16.07 2.04
N VAL A 203 -18.84 15.11 2.97
CA VAL A 203 -18.09 13.86 2.94
C VAL A 203 -18.60 12.97 1.82
N ASP A 204 -17.73 12.40 1.01
CA ASP A 204 -18.07 11.60 -0.18
C ASP A 204 -18.38 10.13 0.14
N ALA A 205 -17.72 9.58 1.16
CA ALA A 205 -17.98 8.23 1.64
C ALA A 205 -17.75 8.13 3.16
N TYR A 206 -18.48 7.20 3.79
CA TYR A 206 -18.49 7.01 5.23
C TYR A 206 -18.29 5.52 5.55
N LEU A 207 -17.18 5.20 6.23
CA LEU A 207 -16.81 3.86 6.66
C LEU A 207 -16.81 3.77 8.19
N THR A 208 -17.09 2.59 8.72
CA THR A 208 -17.09 2.33 10.17
C THR A 208 -15.82 1.54 10.55
N LYS A 209 -15.11 1.97 11.60
CA LYS A 209 -14.00 1.21 12.17
C LYS A 209 -14.50 -0.09 12.84
N PRO A 210 -13.76 -1.21 12.76
CA PRO A 210 -12.54 -1.40 11.98
C PRO A 210 -12.85 -1.51 10.47
N VAL A 211 -12.00 -0.91 9.63
CA VAL A 211 -12.08 -1.04 8.18
C VAL A 211 -11.14 -2.15 7.72
N ASP A 212 -11.62 -3.05 6.88
CA ASP A 212 -10.83 -4.07 6.24
C ASP A 212 -10.19 -3.59 4.93
N TYR A 213 -9.16 -4.32 4.48
CA TYR A 213 -8.39 -3.99 3.28
C TYR A 213 -9.26 -3.92 2.03
N ASP A 214 -10.17 -4.88 1.81
CA ASP A 214 -10.97 -4.97 0.58
C ASP A 214 -11.99 -3.85 0.49
N THR A 215 -12.63 -3.52 1.61
CA THR A 215 -13.55 -2.37 1.70
C THR A 215 -12.83 -1.06 1.42
N LEU A 216 -11.66 -0.84 2.03
CA LEU A 216 -10.87 0.37 1.79
C LEU A 216 -10.40 0.45 0.34
N ASN A 217 -9.85 -0.63 -0.21
CA ASN A 217 -9.37 -0.70 -1.59
C ASN A 217 -10.49 -0.39 -2.60
N THR A 218 -11.67 -0.95 -2.40
CA THR A 218 -12.85 -0.69 -3.24
C THR A 218 -13.21 0.80 -3.24
N GLN A 219 -13.21 1.44 -2.08
CA GLN A 219 -13.53 2.87 -1.97
C GLN A 219 -12.44 3.75 -2.59
N LEU A 220 -11.16 3.46 -2.33
CA LEU A 220 -10.06 4.20 -2.94
C LEU A 220 -10.09 4.10 -4.47
N TYR A 221 -10.26 2.90 -5.01
CA TYR A 221 -10.36 2.68 -6.45
C TYR A 221 -11.52 3.46 -7.07
N LYS A 222 -12.70 3.42 -6.46
CA LYS A 222 -13.89 4.15 -6.91
C LYS A 222 -13.61 5.65 -7.03
N TRP A 223 -13.08 6.26 -5.99
CA TRP A 223 -12.94 7.72 -5.92
C TRP A 223 -11.72 8.25 -6.69
N LEU A 224 -10.62 7.50 -6.73
CA LEU A 224 -9.44 7.89 -7.50
C LEU A 224 -9.64 7.73 -9.02
N LYS A 225 -10.38 6.70 -9.47
CA LYS A 225 -10.69 6.52 -10.88
C LYS A 225 -11.55 7.66 -11.44
N THR A 226 -12.46 8.20 -10.63
CA THR A 226 -13.33 9.32 -11.03
C THR A 226 -12.52 10.60 -11.28
N GLN A 227 -11.39 10.80 -10.59
CA GLN A 227 -10.51 11.96 -10.80
C GLN A 227 -9.60 11.84 -12.04
N LEU A 228 -9.27 10.62 -12.48
CA LEU A 228 -8.45 10.41 -13.68
C LEU A 228 -9.26 10.51 -14.98
N ALA A 229 -10.59 10.54 -14.87
CA ALA A 229 -11.52 10.62 -16.01
C ALA A 229 -12.14 12.01 -16.21
N ALA A 230 -11.83 12.99 -15.35
CA ALA A 230 -12.30 14.38 -15.43
C ALA A 230 -11.14 15.33 -15.78
#